data_79e94d066c5d5c717e1ca73a4597f58e
#
_entry.id   79e94d066c5d5c717e1ca73a4597f58e
#
_cell.length_a   1.000
_cell.length_b   1.000
_cell.length_c   1.000
_cell.angle_alpha   90.00
_cell.angle_beta   90.00
_cell.angle_gamma   90.00
#
_symmetry.space_group_name_H-M   'P 1'
#
loop_
_entity.id
_entity.type
_entity.pdbx_description
1 polymer ?
#
loop_
_entity_poly.entity_id
_entity_poly.type
_entity_poly.pdbx_seq_one_letter_code
_entity_poly.pdbx_strand_id
1 'polypeptide(L)'
;MPLAGPAAYAIAVYAEPDGTEGGSPYLLRPAQDRSFEGVACVDDAARAVVLYCLLWQRYGISTAWTAAQGLLRFLAYMQDEDGRFTNFILDWKGRKNLTGSTSYLGGPQWQARALHALAWGSSTFGGAEWHERFTRGLPWVCGVMPYLDVRAVCVLAALHHWQATGDASSAKRAITWAEDIAAARSGDILLNATSVQPIHLWGHLQETALAKTGRVLGRPEFVEIALASAEALLIPAADWCSTAPCVLPFEVSCIVSGLATVARSTEDPRYADAAARARAWFLGRNSAGSPVYDHGSGLVYDGIDQGRVSRNSGAESNIEGALALLCSTPQDSPVE
;
A
#
# COMPACT_ATOMS: atom_id res chain seq x y z
N MET A 1 -11.09 -10.31 28.92
CA MET A 1 -12.39 -10.80 28.42
C MET A 1 -12.26 -10.93 26.90
N PRO A 2 -12.56 -12.07 26.27
CA PRO A 2 -12.64 -12.12 24.81
C PRO A 2 -13.81 -11.23 24.39
N LEU A 3 -13.55 -10.29 23.48
CA LEU A 3 -14.58 -9.47 22.86
C LEU A 3 -15.55 -10.42 22.15
N ALA A 4 -16.81 -10.45 22.57
CA ALA A 4 -17.88 -11.15 21.89
C ALA A 4 -18.15 -10.45 20.56
N GLY A 5 -17.46 -10.86 19.51
CA GLY A 5 -17.54 -10.35 18.16
C GLY A 5 -16.82 -11.30 17.19
N PRO A 6 -17.00 -11.15 15.86
CA PRO A 6 -16.25 -11.92 14.91
C PRO A 6 -14.75 -11.75 15.13
N ALA A 7 -13.97 -12.83 14.89
CA ALA A 7 -12.54 -12.91 15.18
C ALA A 7 -11.72 -11.78 14.53
N ALA A 8 -10.73 -11.23 15.23
CA ALA A 8 -9.68 -10.41 14.64
C ALA A 8 -8.72 -11.31 13.85
N TYR A 9 -8.29 -10.86 12.68
CA TYR A 9 -7.31 -11.55 11.83
C TYR A 9 -6.04 -10.73 11.76
N ALA A 10 -4.88 -11.40 11.80
CA ALA A 10 -3.58 -10.81 11.55
C ALA A 10 -2.86 -11.64 10.48
N ILE A 11 -1.98 -11.01 9.73
CA ILE A 11 -1.20 -11.66 8.67
C ILE A 11 0.22 -11.86 9.18
N ALA A 12 0.75 -13.08 9.00
CA ALA A 12 2.17 -13.34 9.26
C ALA A 12 3.03 -12.48 8.33
N VAL A 13 3.96 -11.72 8.90
CA VAL A 13 4.78 -10.77 8.13
C VAL A 13 5.69 -11.45 7.13
N TYR A 14 6.14 -12.69 7.42
CA TYR A 14 7.13 -13.36 6.62
C TYR A 14 6.92 -14.87 6.53
N ALA A 15 7.27 -15.46 5.39
CA ALA A 15 7.27 -16.89 5.20
C ALA A 15 8.45 -17.32 4.32
N GLU A 16 9.10 -18.43 4.70
CA GLU A 16 10.22 -19.04 3.99
C GLU A 16 9.86 -20.45 3.56
N PRO A 17 10.38 -20.96 2.42
CA PRO A 17 10.18 -22.36 2.04
C PRO A 17 10.66 -23.30 3.13
N ASP A 18 9.83 -24.29 3.52
CA ASP A 18 10.19 -25.25 4.58
C ASP A 18 11.27 -26.23 4.13
N GLY A 19 11.32 -26.58 2.87
CA GLY A 19 12.28 -27.55 2.34
C GLY A 19 12.09 -29.00 2.86
N THR A 20 11.10 -29.27 3.72
CA THR A 20 10.80 -30.61 4.24
C THR A 20 9.77 -31.32 3.38
N GLU A 21 10.03 -32.58 3.02
CA GLU A 21 9.06 -33.41 2.28
C GLU A 21 7.80 -33.67 3.14
N GLY A 22 6.62 -33.31 2.62
CA GLY A 22 5.32 -33.60 3.23
C GLY A 22 4.85 -32.62 4.34
N GLY A 23 5.62 -31.56 4.63
CA GLY A 23 5.24 -30.49 5.55
C GLY A 23 4.41 -29.38 4.88
N SER A 24 4.13 -28.30 5.62
CA SER A 24 3.66 -27.05 5.02
C SER A 24 4.74 -26.56 4.05
N PRO A 25 4.39 -26.07 2.84
CA PRO A 25 5.39 -25.59 1.89
C PRO A 25 6.16 -24.36 2.40
N TYR A 26 5.66 -23.70 3.46
CA TYR A 26 6.26 -22.51 4.05
C TYR A 26 6.23 -22.53 5.57
N LEU A 27 7.30 -22.02 6.17
CA LEU A 27 7.43 -21.71 7.61
C LEU A 27 7.21 -20.21 7.84
N LEU A 28 6.31 -19.87 8.74
CA LEU A 28 6.12 -18.48 9.16
C LEU A 28 7.31 -18.01 10.00
N ARG A 29 7.81 -16.81 9.69
CA ARG A 29 8.91 -16.18 10.37
C ARG A 29 8.51 -14.82 10.94
N PRO A 30 9.03 -14.43 12.10
CA PRO A 30 8.91 -13.07 12.61
C PRO A 30 9.79 -12.11 11.80
N ALA A 31 9.43 -10.83 11.78
CA ALA A 31 10.33 -9.77 11.30
C ALA A 31 11.46 -9.55 12.32
N GLN A 32 12.72 -9.47 11.81
CA GLN A 32 13.93 -9.40 12.63
C GLN A 32 15.01 -8.46 12.06
N ASP A 33 14.70 -7.63 11.08
CA ASP A 33 15.68 -6.79 10.36
C ASP A 33 16.39 -5.78 11.29
N ARG A 34 15.68 -5.33 12.32
CA ARG A 34 16.19 -4.36 13.32
C ARG A 34 16.02 -4.88 14.75
N SER A 35 16.44 -6.11 15.04
CA SER A 35 16.10 -6.91 16.20
C SER A 35 14.72 -7.58 16.06
N PHE A 36 14.28 -8.32 17.08
CA PHE A 36 12.96 -8.98 17.04
C PHE A 36 11.83 -7.93 17.03
N GLU A 37 11.13 -7.81 15.93
CA GLU A 37 10.05 -6.83 15.72
C GLU A 37 8.68 -7.41 16.05
N GLY A 38 8.34 -8.58 15.47
CA GLY A 38 7.08 -9.26 15.75
C GLY A 38 6.62 -10.23 14.64
N VAL A 39 5.47 -10.83 14.87
CA VAL A 39 4.90 -11.87 13.98
C VAL A 39 3.87 -11.34 13.00
N ALA A 40 3.25 -10.19 13.28
CA ALA A 40 2.27 -9.52 12.43
C ALA A 40 2.27 -8.01 12.71
N CYS A 41 1.94 -7.19 11.72
CA CYS A 41 1.99 -5.74 11.84
C CYS A 41 0.75 -5.03 11.28
N VAL A 42 0.55 -3.80 11.74
CA VAL A 42 -0.50 -2.88 11.28
C VAL A 42 -0.27 -2.46 9.84
N ASP A 43 0.98 -2.26 9.43
CA ASP A 43 1.31 -1.79 8.08
C ASP A 43 0.81 -2.78 7.02
N ASP A 44 1.12 -4.07 7.16
CA ASP A 44 0.65 -5.12 6.25
C ASP A 44 -0.86 -5.34 6.34
N ALA A 45 -1.40 -5.39 7.57
CA ALA A 45 -2.83 -5.55 7.78
C ALA A 45 -3.64 -4.43 7.13
N ALA A 46 -3.16 -3.19 7.21
CA ALA A 46 -3.79 -2.03 6.60
C ALA A 46 -3.80 -2.09 5.07
N ARG A 47 -2.68 -2.45 4.44
CA ARG A 47 -2.62 -2.68 2.99
C ARG A 47 -3.55 -3.81 2.55
N ALA A 48 -3.59 -4.90 3.31
CA ALA A 48 -4.47 -6.03 3.03
C ALA A 48 -5.96 -5.66 3.16
N VAL A 49 -6.35 -4.78 4.09
CA VAL A 49 -7.71 -4.23 4.14
C VAL A 49 -8.07 -3.56 2.81
N VAL A 50 -7.19 -2.71 2.27
CA VAL A 50 -7.41 -2.05 0.97
C VAL A 50 -7.60 -3.08 -0.13
N LEU A 51 -6.70 -4.07 -0.23
CA LEU A 51 -6.77 -5.16 -1.21
C LEU A 51 -8.10 -5.92 -1.11
N TYR A 52 -8.48 -6.36 0.08
CA TYR A 52 -9.70 -7.15 0.25
C TYR A 52 -10.98 -6.33 0.06
N CYS A 53 -10.99 -5.05 0.42
CA CYS A 53 -12.09 -4.14 0.07
C CYS A 53 -12.24 -3.99 -1.45
N LEU A 54 -11.14 -3.83 -2.19
CA LEU A 54 -11.14 -3.79 -3.65
C LEU A 54 -11.67 -5.10 -4.27
N LEU A 55 -11.22 -6.25 -3.78
CA LEU A 55 -11.68 -7.56 -4.25
C LEU A 55 -13.18 -7.75 -4.01
N TRP A 56 -13.68 -7.32 -2.85
CA TRP A 56 -15.10 -7.34 -2.57
C TRP A 56 -15.89 -6.40 -3.49
N GLN A 57 -15.48 -5.14 -3.59
CA GLN A 57 -16.20 -4.13 -4.39
C GLN A 57 -16.22 -4.47 -5.88
N ARG A 58 -15.12 -5.03 -6.41
CA ARG A 58 -15.01 -5.34 -7.84
C ARG A 58 -15.61 -6.70 -8.23
N TYR A 59 -15.46 -7.70 -7.38
CA TYR A 59 -15.77 -9.11 -7.73
C TYR A 59 -16.78 -9.78 -6.81
N GLY A 60 -17.22 -9.14 -5.73
CA GLY A 60 -18.18 -9.72 -4.78
C GLY A 60 -17.64 -10.91 -4.00
N ILE A 61 -16.33 -11.06 -3.83
CA ILE A 61 -15.71 -12.21 -3.18
C ILE A 61 -16.00 -12.19 -1.67
N SER A 62 -16.86 -13.07 -1.20
CA SER A 62 -17.32 -13.11 0.21
C SER A 62 -16.19 -13.37 1.21
N THR A 63 -15.19 -14.16 0.85
CA THR A 63 -14.01 -14.39 1.70
C THR A 63 -13.18 -13.12 1.87
N ALA A 64 -13.11 -12.26 0.85
CA ALA A 64 -12.46 -10.94 0.94
C ALA A 64 -13.20 -10.01 1.91
N TRP A 65 -14.54 -10.01 1.89
CA TRP A 65 -15.36 -9.31 2.86
C TRP A 65 -15.03 -9.71 4.30
N THR A 66 -15.00 -11.02 4.56
CA THR A 66 -14.70 -11.57 5.90
C THR A 66 -13.26 -11.22 6.33
N ALA A 67 -12.30 -11.36 5.43
CA ALA A 67 -10.90 -11.04 5.69
C ALA A 67 -10.71 -9.56 6.03
N ALA A 68 -11.27 -8.64 5.23
CA ALA A 68 -11.19 -7.20 5.48
C ALA A 68 -11.76 -6.82 6.85
N GLN A 69 -12.93 -7.39 7.24
CA GLN A 69 -13.51 -7.15 8.56
C GLN A 69 -12.61 -7.65 9.70
N GLY A 70 -12.04 -8.86 9.56
CA GLY A 70 -11.14 -9.41 10.56
C GLY A 70 -9.87 -8.56 10.75
N LEU A 71 -9.29 -8.08 9.64
CA LEU A 71 -8.13 -7.19 9.66
C LEU A 71 -8.45 -5.81 10.24
N LEU A 72 -9.59 -5.22 9.91
CA LEU A 72 -10.04 -3.97 10.53
C LEU A 72 -10.16 -4.10 12.05
N ARG A 73 -10.59 -5.24 12.57
CA ARG A 73 -10.61 -5.52 14.01
C ARG A 73 -9.22 -5.64 14.62
N PHE A 74 -8.26 -6.20 13.88
CA PHE A 74 -6.88 -6.16 14.31
C PHE A 74 -6.37 -4.72 14.38
N LEU A 75 -6.65 -3.87 13.38
CA LEU A 75 -6.33 -2.45 13.45
C LEU A 75 -6.99 -1.77 14.65
N ALA A 76 -8.28 -2.06 14.91
CA ALA A 76 -9.00 -1.53 16.06
C ALA A 76 -8.36 -1.95 17.41
N TYR A 77 -7.86 -3.18 17.50
CA TYR A 77 -7.10 -3.67 18.65
C TYR A 77 -5.77 -2.93 18.83
N MET A 78 -5.07 -2.67 17.72
CA MET A 78 -3.77 -2.01 17.73
C MET A 78 -3.83 -0.50 17.96
N GLN A 79 -5.02 0.12 17.75
CA GLN A 79 -5.25 1.52 18.03
C GLN A 79 -5.37 1.76 19.54
N ASP A 80 -4.66 2.76 20.05
CA ASP A 80 -4.76 3.21 21.43
C ASP A 80 -5.92 4.19 21.61
N GLU A 81 -6.27 4.51 22.87
CA GLU A 81 -7.39 5.40 23.20
C GLU A 81 -7.25 6.80 22.61
N ASP A 82 -6.02 7.29 22.47
CA ASP A 82 -5.70 8.60 21.87
C ASP A 82 -5.66 8.59 20.33
N GLY A 83 -5.86 7.43 19.70
CA GLY A 83 -5.92 7.29 18.25
C GLY A 83 -4.62 6.87 17.57
N ARG A 84 -3.51 6.74 18.31
CA ARG A 84 -2.24 6.24 17.77
C ARG A 84 -2.26 4.72 17.61
N PHE A 85 -1.44 4.23 16.71
CA PHE A 85 -1.27 2.80 16.48
C PHE A 85 0.10 2.33 16.91
N THR A 86 0.16 1.17 17.58
CA THR A 86 1.38 0.35 17.68
C THR A 86 1.46 -0.53 16.45
N ASN A 87 2.65 -0.75 15.87
CA ASN A 87 2.75 -1.48 14.61
C ASN A 87 2.71 -3.01 14.79
N PHE A 88 3.59 -3.58 15.62
CA PHE A 88 3.76 -5.03 15.71
C PHE A 88 3.09 -5.66 16.92
N ILE A 89 2.65 -6.92 16.77
CA ILE A 89 2.45 -7.86 17.85
C ILE A 89 3.65 -8.81 17.95
N LEU A 90 4.11 -9.07 19.17
CA LEU A 90 5.27 -9.93 19.45
C LEU A 90 4.97 -11.42 19.26
N ASP A 91 3.73 -11.82 19.45
CA ASP A 91 3.31 -13.21 19.40
C ASP A 91 1.83 -13.32 19.00
N TRP A 92 1.39 -14.54 18.67
CA TRP A 92 0.01 -14.83 18.28
C TRP A 92 -1.01 -14.75 19.44
N LYS A 93 -0.54 -14.42 20.67
CA LYS A 93 -1.43 -14.05 21.78
C LYS A 93 -1.80 -12.56 21.75
N GLY A 94 -1.25 -11.82 20.80
CA GLY A 94 -1.56 -10.41 20.56
C GLY A 94 -0.75 -9.42 21.42
N ARG A 95 0.31 -9.83 22.09
CA ARG A 95 1.14 -8.91 22.90
C ARG A 95 1.79 -7.84 21.99
N LYS A 96 1.43 -6.55 22.22
CA LYS A 96 1.95 -5.42 21.44
C LYS A 96 3.44 -5.18 21.70
N ASN A 97 4.19 -4.83 20.65
CA ASN A 97 5.57 -4.35 20.75
C ASN A 97 5.60 -2.84 20.92
N LEU A 98 5.68 -2.36 22.15
CA LEU A 98 5.60 -0.93 22.47
C LEU A 98 6.94 -0.18 22.35
N THR A 99 8.05 -0.88 22.20
CA THR A 99 9.41 -0.31 22.32
C THR A 99 10.29 -0.50 21.08
N GLY A 100 9.83 -1.30 20.11
CA GLY A 100 10.58 -1.52 18.87
C GLY A 100 10.68 -0.24 18.02
N SER A 101 11.84 -0.02 17.40
CA SER A 101 12.08 1.14 16.52
C SER A 101 11.13 1.22 15.33
N THR A 102 10.54 0.10 14.94
CA THR A 102 9.55 -0.04 13.86
C THR A 102 8.13 -0.30 14.39
N SER A 103 7.92 -0.15 15.71
CA SER A 103 6.66 -0.51 16.36
C SER A 103 6.17 0.45 17.45
N TYR A 104 6.92 1.49 17.76
CA TYR A 104 6.51 2.48 18.76
C TYR A 104 5.17 3.12 18.44
N LEU A 105 4.49 3.61 19.47
CA LEU A 105 3.16 4.20 19.35
C LEU A 105 3.16 5.47 18.48
N GLY A 106 2.40 5.46 17.38
CA GLY A 106 2.20 6.62 16.52
C GLY A 106 3.29 6.85 15.46
N GLY A 107 4.03 5.83 15.04
CA GLY A 107 4.98 5.98 13.94
C GLY A 107 4.28 6.32 12.62
N PRO A 108 4.82 7.28 11.85
CA PRO A 108 4.10 7.90 10.75
C PRO A 108 3.68 6.92 9.64
N GLN A 109 4.49 5.91 9.34
CA GLN A 109 4.21 4.94 8.26
C GLN A 109 2.96 4.13 8.57
N TRP A 110 2.94 3.42 9.70
CA TRP A 110 1.77 2.59 10.05
C TRP A 110 0.56 3.41 10.49
N GLN A 111 0.76 4.64 11.02
CA GLN A 111 -0.34 5.55 11.31
C GLN A 111 -1.08 5.94 10.02
N ALA A 112 -0.35 6.36 8.97
CA ALA A 112 -0.93 6.72 7.69
C ALA A 112 -1.62 5.53 7.00
N ARG A 113 -0.98 4.35 7.01
CA ARG A 113 -1.55 3.10 6.45
C ARG A 113 -2.83 2.69 7.16
N ALA A 114 -2.85 2.72 8.50
CA ALA A 114 -4.04 2.43 9.29
C ALA A 114 -5.21 3.39 8.97
N LEU A 115 -4.93 4.69 8.84
CA LEU A 115 -5.95 5.66 8.43
C LEU A 115 -6.49 5.36 7.03
N HIS A 116 -5.64 5.01 6.07
CA HIS A 116 -6.08 4.62 4.73
C HIS A 116 -7.00 3.40 4.78
N ALA A 117 -6.65 2.37 5.55
CA ALA A 117 -7.48 1.19 5.74
C ALA A 117 -8.83 1.52 6.41
N LEU A 118 -8.84 2.39 7.44
CA LEU A 118 -10.06 2.82 8.11
C LEU A 118 -10.99 3.61 7.17
N ALA A 119 -10.45 4.44 6.29
CA ALA A 119 -11.22 5.11 5.25
C ALA A 119 -11.89 4.11 4.28
N TRP A 120 -11.16 3.07 3.85
CA TRP A 120 -11.71 1.96 3.07
C TRP A 120 -12.77 1.17 3.84
N GLY A 121 -12.53 0.91 5.12
CA GLY A 121 -13.52 0.28 6.00
C GLY A 121 -14.83 1.07 6.09
N SER A 122 -14.73 2.40 6.22
CA SER A 122 -15.88 3.31 6.26
C SER A 122 -16.71 3.25 4.97
N SER A 123 -16.05 3.23 3.79
CA SER A 123 -16.75 3.18 2.51
C SER A 123 -17.33 1.80 2.18
N THR A 124 -16.68 0.72 2.63
CA THR A 124 -17.05 -0.65 2.24
C THR A 124 -18.10 -1.23 3.16
N PHE A 125 -18.00 -0.98 4.46
CA PHE A 125 -18.87 -1.60 5.47
C PHE A 125 -19.90 -0.64 6.05
N GLY A 126 -19.71 0.68 5.88
CA GLY A 126 -20.53 1.70 6.54
C GLY A 126 -20.32 1.71 8.05
N GLY A 127 -21.25 2.36 8.75
CA GLY A 127 -21.24 2.46 10.21
C GLY A 127 -20.28 3.53 10.75
N ALA A 128 -20.53 3.94 12.00
CA ALA A 128 -19.78 5.01 12.66
C ALA A 128 -18.37 4.58 13.13
N GLU A 129 -18.18 3.28 13.43
CA GLU A 129 -16.97 2.79 14.10
C GLU A 129 -15.68 3.15 13.34
N TRP A 130 -15.60 2.88 12.04
CA TRP A 130 -14.38 3.11 11.26
C TRP A 130 -14.13 4.60 11.03
N HIS A 131 -15.20 5.37 10.85
CA HIS A 131 -15.14 6.83 10.78
C HIS A 131 -14.64 7.45 12.10
N GLU A 132 -15.15 7.02 13.23
CA GLU A 132 -14.72 7.51 14.55
C GLU A 132 -13.26 7.19 14.83
N ARG A 133 -12.80 5.96 14.49
CA ARG A 133 -11.42 5.55 14.62
C ARG A 133 -10.48 6.34 13.70
N PHE A 134 -10.91 6.58 12.46
CA PHE A 134 -10.20 7.45 11.52
C PHE A 134 -10.04 8.86 12.09
N THR A 135 -11.13 9.47 12.52
CA THR A 135 -11.17 10.83 13.07
C THR A 135 -10.28 10.96 14.31
N ARG A 136 -10.25 9.94 15.17
CA ARG A 136 -9.40 9.90 16.35
C ARG A 136 -7.92 9.81 16.02
N GLY A 137 -7.56 9.06 15.00
CA GLY A 137 -6.16 8.88 14.57
C GLY A 137 -5.63 10.00 13.68
N LEU A 138 -6.52 10.79 13.05
CA LEU A 138 -6.17 11.80 12.06
C LEU A 138 -5.25 12.92 12.59
N PRO A 139 -5.40 13.45 13.82
CA PRO A 139 -4.53 14.51 14.35
C PRO A 139 -3.04 14.16 14.32
N TRP A 140 -2.69 12.89 14.42
CA TRP A 140 -1.31 12.40 14.50
C TRP A 140 -0.55 12.46 13.17
N VAL A 141 -1.23 12.71 12.04
CA VAL A 141 -0.62 12.91 10.72
C VAL A 141 -0.79 14.33 10.18
N CYS A 142 -1.46 15.21 10.94
CA CYS A 142 -1.74 16.59 10.50
C CYS A 142 -0.55 17.54 10.63
N GLY A 143 0.47 17.19 11.41
CA GLY A 143 1.67 17.99 11.61
C GLY A 143 2.63 17.97 10.42
N VAL A 144 3.81 18.56 10.62
CA VAL A 144 4.91 18.51 9.65
C VAL A 144 5.29 17.06 9.39
N MET A 145 5.31 16.65 8.12
CA MET A 145 5.65 15.32 7.67
C MET A 145 6.85 15.40 6.71
N PRO A 146 8.06 15.03 7.18
CA PRO A 146 9.24 15.08 6.33
C PRO A 146 9.26 13.97 5.27
N TYR A 147 8.47 12.92 5.44
CA TYR A 147 8.36 11.75 4.55
C TYR A 147 7.19 11.95 3.59
N LEU A 148 7.49 12.27 2.33
CA LEU A 148 6.46 12.61 1.34
C LEU A 148 5.77 11.39 0.73
N ASP A 149 6.42 10.23 0.75
CA ASP A 149 5.82 8.93 0.49
C ASP A 149 4.72 8.59 1.52
N VAL A 150 4.98 8.85 2.81
CA VAL A 150 3.96 8.74 3.87
C VAL A 150 2.86 9.79 3.70
N ARG A 151 3.23 11.02 3.33
CA ARG A 151 2.25 12.08 3.04
C ARG A 151 1.33 11.69 1.88
N ALA A 152 1.84 10.98 0.86
CA ALA A 152 1.03 10.46 -0.24
C ALA A 152 -0.05 9.47 0.26
N VAL A 153 0.30 8.59 1.19
CA VAL A 153 -0.68 7.70 1.83
C VAL A 153 -1.73 8.51 2.62
N CYS A 154 -1.34 9.58 3.32
CA CYS A 154 -2.27 10.46 4.02
C CYS A 154 -3.24 11.16 3.04
N VAL A 155 -2.75 11.61 1.87
CA VAL A 155 -3.60 12.16 0.81
C VAL A 155 -4.64 11.15 0.36
N LEU A 156 -4.21 9.92 0.05
CA LEU A 156 -5.11 8.84 -0.38
C LEU A 156 -6.14 8.49 0.70
N ALA A 157 -5.72 8.46 1.97
CA ALA A 157 -6.61 8.24 3.11
C ALA A 157 -7.69 9.33 3.21
N ALA A 158 -7.28 10.61 3.12
CA ALA A 158 -8.20 11.75 3.21
C ALA A 158 -9.16 11.81 2.02
N LEU A 159 -8.69 11.54 0.80
CA LEU A 159 -9.55 11.45 -0.40
C LEU A 159 -10.59 10.35 -0.26
N HIS A 160 -10.16 9.17 0.17
CA HIS A 160 -11.08 8.04 0.32
C HIS A 160 -12.10 8.28 1.44
N HIS A 161 -11.67 8.89 2.56
CA HIS A 161 -12.57 9.27 3.64
C HIS A 161 -13.59 10.33 3.18
N TRP A 162 -13.17 11.34 2.42
CA TRP A 162 -14.08 12.31 1.83
C TRP A 162 -15.09 11.65 0.89
N GLN A 163 -14.65 10.76 0.01
CA GLN A 163 -15.53 10.02 -0.90
C GLN A 163 -16.57 9.17 -0.14
N ALA A 164 -16.17 8.59 1.00
CA ALA A 164 -17.03 7.76 1.82
C ALA A 164 -18.06 8.55 2.66
N THR A 165 -17.70 9.76 3.10
CA THR A 165 -18.46 10.50 4.12
C THR A 165 -18.98 11.86 3.67
N GLY A 166 -18.43 12.43 2.58
CA GLY A 166 -18.69 13.81 2.16
C GLY A 166 -17.99 14.87 3.04
N ASP A 167 -17.11 14.48 3.98
CA ASP A 167 -16.45 15.42 4.88
C ASP A 167 -15.51 16.39 4.13
N ALA A 168 -15.98 17.63 3.95
CA ALA A 168 -15.24 18.67 3.26
C ALA A 168 -13.88 18.98 3.91
N SER A 169 -13.71 18.71 5.21
CA SER A 169 -12.43 18.92 5.89
C SER A 169 -11.37 17.93 5.41
N SER A 170 -11.77 16.71 5.07
CA SER A 170 -10.88 15.68 4.48
C SER A 170 -10.48 16.05 3.05
N ALA A 171 -11.40 16.58 2.23
CA ALA A 171 -11.03 17.09 0.90
C ALA A 171 -10.02 18.25 0.99
N LYS A 172 -10.24 19.20 1.89
CA LYS A 172 -9.31 20.32 2.13
C LYS A 172 -7.93 19.82 2.55
N ARG A 173 -7.86 18.84 3.47
CA ARG A 173 -6.59 18.23 3.89
C ARG A 173 -5.88 17.55 2.73
N ALA A 174 -6.61 16.78 1.91
CA ALA A 174 -6.03 16.13 0.75
C ALA A 174 -5.38 17.14 -0.21
N ILE A 175 -6.02 18.28 -0.45
CA ILE A 175 -5.44 19.37 -1.27
C ILE A 175 -4.18 19.92 -0.61
N THR A 176 -4.23 20.34 0.65
CA THR A 176 -3.06 20.91 1.34
C THR A 176 -1.87 19.94 1.37
N TRP A 177 -2.13 18.66 1.63
CA TRP A 177 -1.08 17.64 1.64
C TRP A 177 -0.55 17.30 0.24
N ALA A 178 -1.39 17.41 -0.79
CA ALA A 178 -0.95 17.32 -2.19
C ALA A 178 -0.06 18.52 -2.57
N GLU A 179 -0.35 19.72 -2.05
CA GLU A 179 0.51 20.90 -2.22
C GLU A 179 1.89 20.68 -1.58
N ASP A 180 1.97 20.06 -0.37
CA ASP A 180 3.23 19.68 0.26
C ASP A 180 4.08 18.79 -0.67
N ILE A 181 3.46 17.76 -1.26
CA ILE A 181 4.12 16.83 -2.18
C ILE A 181 4.56 17.56 -3.46
N ALA A 182 3.67 18.35 -4.06
CA ALA A 182 3.91 19.08 -5.30
C ALA A 182 5.04 20.10 -5.19
N ALA A 183 5.24 20.67 -4.00
CA ALA A 183 6.31 21.65 -3.73
C ALA A 183 7.70 20.99 -3.65
N ALA A 184 7.80 19.68 -3.36
CA ALA A 184 9.06 19.00 -3.15
C ALA A 184 9.47 18.19 -4.38
N ARG A 185 10.23 18.81 -5.25
CA ARG A 185 10.68 18.24 -6.54
C ARG A 185 12.17 18.47 -6.78
N SER A 186 12.77 17.55 -7.55
CA SER A 186 14.09 17.72 -8.16
C SER A 186 13.91 17.67 -9.69
N GLY A 187 13.92 18.84 -10.33
CA GLY A 187 13.40 18.95 -11.68
C GLY A 187 11.92 18.57 -11.73
N ASP A 188 11.56 17.60 -12.55
CA ASP A 188 10.19 17.07 -12.65
C ASP A 188 9.89 15.96 -11.66
N ILE A 189 10.91 15.34 -11.05
CA ILE A 189 10.75 14.18 -10.17
C ILE A 189 10.28 14.59 -8.78
N LEU A 190 9.20 13.96 -8.31
CA LEU A 190 8.68 14.07 -6.95
C LEU A 190 9.59 13.35 -5.95
N LEU A 191 9.88 13.99 -4.81
CA LEU A 191 10.80 13.48 -3.81
C LEU A 191 10.09 12.60 -2.77
N ASN A 192 10.81 11.63 -2.17
CA ASN A 192 10.31 10.82 -1.06
C ASN A 192 10.36 11.53 0.30
N ALA A 193 11.19 12.57 0.42
CA ALA A 193 11.35 13.33 1.65
C ALA A 193 11.66 14.79 1.35
N THR A 194 11.45 15.68 2.34
CA THR A 194 11.80 17.09 2.25
C THR A 194 13.31 17.35 2.36
N SER A 195 14.08 16.39 2.88
CA SER A 195 15.54 16.40 2.87
C SER A 195 16.08 15.71 1.62
N VAL A 196 17.27 16.12 1.17
CA VAL A 196 17.95 15.48 0.05
C VAL A 196 18.30 14.04 0.40
N GLN A 197 17.63 13.11 -0.24
CA GLN A 197 17.85 11.65 -0.12
C GLN A 197 17.80 11.03 -1.51
N PRO A 198 18.44 9.87 -1.74
CA PRO A 198 18.23 9.10 -2.95
C PRO A 198 16.75 8.77 -3.11
N ILE A 199 16.24 8.89 -4.34
CA ILE A 199 14.86 8.51 -4.65
C ILE A 199 14.80 6.98 -4.61
N HIS A 200 13.77 6.47 -3.96
CA HIS A 200 13.44 5.05 -3.92
C HIS A 200 12.00 4.83 -4.38
N LEU A 201 11.72 3.67 -4.94
CA LEU A 201 10.40 3.34 -5.50
C LEU A 201 9.50 2.61 -4.49
N TRP A 202 10.07 2.02 -3.44
CA TRP A 202 9.25 1.41 -2.39
C TRP A 202 8.43 2.48 -1.63
N GLY A 203 7.11 2.27 -1.57
CA GLY A 203 6.21 3.25 -0.96
C GLY A 203 5.99 4.55 -1.76
N HIS A 204 6.58 4.68 -2.96
CA HIS A 204 6.49 5.87 -3.81
C HIS A 204 5.10 6.00 -4.45
N LEU A 205 4.19 6.70 -3.81
CA LEU A 205 2.80 6.90 -4.25
C LEU A 205 2.46 8.35 -4.58
N GLN A 206 3.44 9.21 -4.77
CA GLN A 206 3.28 10.64 -4.96
C GLN A 206 2.48 10.95 -6.24
N GLU A 207 2.82 10.34 -7.38
CA GLU A 207 2.08 10.49 -8.63
C GLU A 207 0.65 9.97 -8.51
N THR A 208 0.46 8.83 -7.83
CA THR A 208 -0.87 8.28 -7.53
C THR A 208 -1.71 9.27 -6.73
N ALA A 209 -1.13 9.85 -5.67
CA ALA A 209 -1.80 10.80 -4.79
C ALA A 209 -2.16 12.09 -5.53
N LEU A 210 -1.22 12.68 -6.28
CA LEU A 210 -1.45 13.92 -7.02
C LEU A 210 -2.45 13.73 -8.17
N ALA A 211 -2.26 12.74 -9.03
CA ALA A 211 -3.14 12.50 -10.16
C ALA A 211 -4.58 12.19 -9.70
N LYS A 212 -4.75 11.39 -8.64
CA LYS A 212 -6.06 11.11 -8.06
C LYS A 212 -6.70 12.37 -7.46
N THR A 213 -5.93 13.17 -6.71
CA THR A 213 -6.43 14.44 -6.14
C THR A 213 -6.86 15.40 -7.24
N GLY A 214 -6.04 15.57 -8.27
CA GLY A 214 -6.33 16.44 -9.40
C GLY A 214 -7.61 16.06 -10.12
N ARG A 215 -7.77 14.78 -10.44
CA ARG A 215 -8.96 14.27 -11.11
C ARG A 215 -10.23 14.38 -10.28
N VAL A 216 -10.17 14.01 -8.99
CA VAL A 216 -11.35 13.86 -8.14
C VAL A 216 -11.82 15.18 -7.54
N LEU A 217 -10.88 16.11 -7.27
CA LEU A 217 -11.17 17.42 -6.68
C LEU A 217 -11.07 18.59 -7.68
N GLY A 218 -10.92 18.31 -8.99
CA GLY A 218 -10.91 19.32 -10.03
C GLY A 218 -9.68 20.24 -9.96
N ARG A 219 -8.49 19.69 -9.68
CA ARG A 219 -7.21 20.42 -9.57
C ARG A 219 -6.24 19.93 -10.66
N PRO A 220 -6.41 20.41 -11.91
CA PRO A 220 -5.62 19.92 -13.05
C PRO A 220 -4.11 20.10 -12.89
N GLU A 221 -3.66 21.12 -12.15
CA GLU A 221 -2.24 21.36 -11.86
C GLU A 221 -1.57 20.16 -11.15
N PHE A 222 -2.28 19.41 -10.32
CA PHE A 222 -1.75 18.19 -9.71
C PHE A 222 -1.61 17.05 -10.72
N VAL A 223 -2.50 16.98 -11.70
CA VAL A 223 -2.37 16.00 -12.79
C VAL A 223 -1.15 16.31 -13.64
N GLU A 224 -0.94 17.58 -13.99
CA GLU A 224 0.23 18.02 -14.78
C GLU A 224 1.57 17.71 -14.07
N ILE A 225 1.63 17.94 -12.75
CA ILE A 225 2.83 17.63 -11.96
C ILE A 225 3.05 16.11 -11.87
N ALA A 226 1.99 15.34 -11.65
CA ALA A 226 2.08 13.88 -11.62
C ALA A 226 2.52 13.30 -12.97
N LEU A 227 2.02 13.88 -14.07
CA LEU A 227 2.40 13.54 -15.44
C LEU A 227 3.90 13.75 -15.68
N ALA A 228 4.40 14.96 -15.36
CA ALA A 228 5.81 15.30 -15.54
C ALA A 228 6.73 14.36 -14.74
N SER A 229 6.34 14.06 -13.48
CA SER A 229 7.11 13.12 -12.67
C SER A 229 7.03 11.68 -13.18
N ALA A 230 5.86 11.24 -13.66
CA ALA A 230 5.72 9.90 -14.24
C ALA A 230 6.57 9.72 -15.50
N GLU A 231 6.68 10.76 -16.35
CA GLU A 231 7.58 10.73 -17.52
C GLU A 231 9.05 10.71 -17.12
N ALA A 232 9.44 11.46 -16.09
CA ALA A 232 10.81 11.56 -15.66
C ALA A 232 11.28 10.35 -14.81
N LEU A 233 10.38 9.69 -14.07
CA LEU A 233 10.72 8.63 -13.13
C LEU A 233 10.04 7.29 -13.47
N LEU A 234 8.70 7.24 -13.56
CA LEU A 234 7.98 5.96 -13.58
C LEU A 234 8.07 5.24 -14.92
N ILE A 235 8.08 5.95 -16.07
CA ILE A 235 8.26 5.31 -17.38
C ILE A 235 9.66 4.68 -17.48
N PRO A 236 10.78 5.38 -17.17
CA PRO A 236 12.08 4.75 -17.10
C PRO A 236 12.17 3.59 -16.10
N ALA A 237 11.49 3.71 -14.95
CA ALA A 237 11.46 2.67 -13.93
C ALA A 237 10.71 1.40 -14.41
N ALA A 238 9.67 1.53 -15.23
CA ALA A 238 8.95 0.40 -15.83
C ALA A 238 9.85 -0.43 -16.78
N ASP A 239 10.79 0.22 -17.44
CA ASP A 239 11.78 -0.48 -18.29
C ASP A 239 12.95 -1.02 -17.45
N TRP A 240 13.42 -0.25 -16.45
CA TRP A 240 14.46 -0.64 -15.51
C TRP A 240 14.11 -1.93 -14.75
N CYS A 241 12.92 -2.08 -14.22
CA CYS A 241 12.54 -3.26 -13.43
C CYS A 241 12.62 -4.57 -14.24
N SER A 242 12.51 -4.52 -15.57
CA SER A 242 12.62 -5.70 -16.43
C SER A 242 14.04 -6.25 -16.55
N THR A 243 15.07 -5.45 -16.29
CA THR A 243 16.49 -5.79 -16.50
C THR A 243 17.33 -5.74 -15.24
N ALA A 244 16.86 -5.04 -14.21
CA ALA A 244 17.62 -4.86 -12.97
C ALA A 244 17.80 -6.19 -12.22
N PRO A 245 19.01 -6.44 -11.66
CA PRO A 245 19.32 -7.69 -10.98
C PRO A 245 18.65 -7.84 -9.61
N CYS A 246 18.22 -6.75 -9.00
CA CYS A 246 17.54 -6.72 -7.72
C CYS A 246 16.32 -5.82 -7.84
N VAL A 247 15.11 -6.38 -7.65
CA VAL A 247 13.82 -5.66 -7.72
C VAL A 247 12.82 -6.35 -6.79
N LEU A 248 12.08 -5.54 -6.05
CA LEU A 248 11.11 -5.99 -5.06
C LEU A 248 9.66 -5.76 -5.54
N PRO A 249 8.70 -6.63 -5.19
CA PRO A 249 7.30 -6.51 -5.60
C PRO A 249 6.67 -5.16 -5.29
N PHE A 250 6.98 -4.59 -4.14
CA PHE A 250 6.42 -3.31 -3.69
C PHE A 250 7.00 -2.08 -4.42
N GLU A 251 8.18 -2.19 -5.05
CA GLU A 251 8.69 -1.17 -5.97
C GLU A 251 7.89 -1.19 -7.27
N VAL A 252 7.69 -2.40 -7.83
CA VAL A 252 6.91 -2.59 -9.07
C VAL A 252 5.45 -2.18 -8.88
N SER A 253 4.86 -2.47 -7.72
CA SER A 253 3.49 -2.06 -7.37
C SER A 253 3.33 -0.53 -7.42
N CYS A 254 4.27 0.23 -6.88
CA CYS A 254 4.24 1.68 -6.93
C CYS A 254 4.35 2.22 -8.36
N ILE A 255 5.24 1.64 -9.20
CA ILE A 255 5.34 1.99 -10.63
C ILE A 255 4.01 1.75 -11.34
N VAL A 256 3.41 0.56 -11.18
CA VAL A 256 2.12 0.19 -11.79
C VAL A 256 1.02 1.13 -11.32
N SER A 257 0.91 1.38 -10.01
CA SER A 257 -0.12 2.25 -9.43
C SER A 257 -0.05 3.69 -9.95
N GLY A 258 1.16 4.27 -9.98
CA GLY A 258 1.40 5.62 -10.48
C GLY A 258 1.02 5.75 -11.95
N LEU A 259 1.59 4.90 -12.80
CA LEU A 259 1.33 4.91 -14.24
C LEU A 259 -0.15 4.66 -14.58
N ALA A 260 -0.79 3.69 -13.94
CA ALA A 260 -2.21 3.42 -14.17
C ALA A 260 -3.12 4.57 -13.70
N THR A 261 -2.74 5.29 -12.63
CA THR A 261 -3.51 6.45 -12.16
C THR A 261 -3.34 7.64 -13.09
N VAL A 262 -2.14 7.88 -13.59
CA VAL A 262 -1.88 8.91 -14.61
C VAL A 262 -2.63 8.58 -15.90
N ALA A 263 -2.60 7.34 -16.37
CA ALA A 263 -3.36 6.90 -17.55
C ALA A 263 -4.86 7.21 -17.44
N ARG A 264 -5.47 6.93 -16.27
CA ARG A 264 -6.89 7.26 -16.01
C ARG A 264 -7.18 8.77 -15.94
N SER A 265 -6.16 9.58 -15.66
CA SER A 265 -6.31 11.02 -15.53
C SER A 265 -6.06 11.80 -16.80
N THR A 266 -5.37 11.20 -17.78
CA THR A 266 -4.94 11.82 -19.04
C THR A 266 -5.56 11.19 -20.28
N GLU A 267 -6.10 9.97 -20.17
CA GLU A 267 -6.56 9.13 -21.29
C GLU A 267 -5.45 8.81 -22.32
N ASP A 268 -4.18 9.06 -21.98
CA ASP A 268 -3.02 8.77 -22.84
C ASP A 268 -2.62 7.29 -22.70
N PRO A 269 -2.70 6.49 -23.79
CA PRO A 269 -2.41 5.06 -23.76
C PRO A 269 -0.95 4.73 -23.42
N ARG A 270 0.00 5.65 -23.61
CA ARG A 270 1.42 5.43 -23.29
C ARG A 270 1.64 5.05 -21.83
N TYR A 271 0.87 5.65 -20.90
CA TYR A 271 0.97 5.32 -19.47
C TYR A 271 0.35 3.97 -19.14
N ALA A 272 -0.77 3.63 -19.80
CA ALA A 272 -1.39 2.31 -19.66
C ALA A 272 -0.46 1.20 -20.17
N ASP A 273 0.20 1.41 -21.31
CA ASP A 273 1.17 0.49 -21.88
C ASP A 273 2.41 0.34 -20.96
N ALA A 274 2.90 1.43 -20.40
CA ALA A 274 4.01 1.39 -19.44
C ALA A 274 3.63 0.65 -18.14
N ALA A 275 2.43 0.87 -17.61
CA ALA A 275 1.90 0.13 -16.47
C ALA A 275 1.79 -1.37 -16.76
N ALA A 276 1.33 -1.73 -17.97
CA ALA A 276 1.24 -3.13 -18.41
C ALA A 276 2.63 -3.78 -18.53
N ARG A 277 3.65 -3.06 -19.04
CA ARG A 277 5.04 -3.54 -19.09
C ARG A 277 5.58 -3.80 -17.68
N ALA A 278 5.41 -2.85 -16.76
CA ALA A 278 5.84 -3.03 -15.37
C ALA A 278 5.11 -4.22 -14.71
N ARG A 279 3.79 -4.36 -14.89
CA ARG A 279 3.00 -5.48 -14.37
C ARG A 279 3.48 -6.83 -14.92
N ALA A 280 3.94 -6.89 -16.16
CA ALA A 280 4.46 -8.12 -16.77
C ALA A 280 5.72 -8.65 -16.08
N TRP A 281 6.37 -7.84 -15.23
CA TRP A 281 7.46 -8.27 -14.38
C TRP A 281 7.07 -9.43 -13.45
N PHE A 282 5.86 -9.38 -12.86
CA PHE A 282 5.32 -10.46 -12.02
C PHE A 282 5.14 -11.78 -12.79
N LEU A 283 4.96 -11.69 -14.11
CA LEU A 283 4.68 -12.82 -15.00
C LEU A 283 5.94 -13.35 -15.73
N GLY A 284 7.14 -12.90 -15.32
CA GLY A 284 8.42 -13.39 -15.83
C GLY A 284 9.11 -12.49 -16.86
N ARG A 285 8.56 -11.31 -17.18
CA ARG A 285 9.27 -10.30 -17.98
C ARG A 285 10.21 -9.49 -17.08
N ASN A 286 11.20 -10.15 -16.52
CA ASN A 286 12.15 -9.64 -15.56
C ASN A 286 13.54 -10.24 -15.80
N SER A 287 14.55 -9.80 -15.06
CA SER A 287 15.95 -10.26 -15.24
C SER A 287 16.16 -11.74 -14.92
N ALA A 288 15.27 -12.38 -14.16
CA ALA A 288 15.31 -13.81 -13.89
C ALA A 288 14.67 -14.66 -15.00
N GLY A 289 13.90 -14.05 -15.92
CA GLY A 289 13.14 -14.75 -16.95
C GLY A 289 12.09 -15.74 -16.38
N SER A 290 11.69 -15.54 -15.12
CA SER A 290 10.82 -16.46 -14.40
C SER A 290 9.75 -15.70 -13.62
N PRO A 291 8.50 -16.23 -13.49
CA PRO A 291 7.45 -15.59 -12.75
C PRO A 291 7.81 -15.38 -11.27
N VAL A 292 7.50 -14.20 -10.75
CA VAL A 292 7.50 -13.86 -9.33
C VAL A 292 6.13 -14.14 -8.71
N TYR A 293 5.07 -14.12 -9.52
CA TYR A 293 3.74 -14.58 -9.13
C TYR A 293 3.55 -16.05 -9.54
N ASP A 294 3.30 -16.91 -8.57
CA ASP A 294 3.01 -18.32 -8.80
C ASP A 294 1.50 -18.56 -8.94
N HIS A 295 1.04 -18.82 -10.14
CA HIS A 295 -0.36 -19.10 -10.44
C HIS A 295 -0.90 -20.35 -9.73
N GLY A 296 -0.05 -21.32 -9.41
CA GLY A 296 -0.46 -22.59 -8.78
C GLY A 296 -0.82 -22.42 -7.32
N SER A 297 -0.04 -21.64 -6.58
CA SER A 297 -0.25 -21.38 -5.15
C SER A 297 -0.95 -20.05 -4.88
N GLY A 298 -0.94 -19.10 -5.83
CA GLY A 298 -1.39 -17.73 -5.64
C GLY A 298 -0.39 -16.84 -4.89
N LEU A 299 0.80 -17.32 -4.60
CA LEU A 299 1.82 -16.58 -3.86
C LEU A 299 2.57 -15.59 -4.76
N VAL A 300 3.00 -14.49 -4.18
CA VAL A 300 4.00 -13.58 -4.74
C VAL A 300 5.28 -13.75 -3.95
N TYR A 301 6.35 -14.12 -4.63
CA TYR A 301 7.68 -14.25 -4.04
C TYR A 301 8.30 -12.88 -3.74
N ASP A 302 9.30 -12.83 -2.84
CA ASP A 302 9.90 -11.57 -2.36
C ASP A 302 10.78 -10.84 -3.38
N GLY A 303 10.64 -11.20 -4.65
CA GLY A 303 11.24 -10.49 -5.75
C GLY A 303 12.43 -11.18 -6.38
N ILE A 304 13.31 -10.38 -6.94
CA ILE A 304 14.52 -10.82 -7.63
C ILE A 304 15.73 -10.32 -6.87
N ASP A 305 16.64 -11.22 -6.57
CA ASP A 305 17.95 -10.93 -6.01
C ASP A 305 19.03 -11.56 -6.90
N GLN A 306 20.01 -10.74 -7.33
CA GLN A 306 21.09 -11.12 -8.22
C GLN A 306 20.63 -11.90 -9.48
N GLY A 307 19.51 -11.46 -10.08
CA GLY A 307 18.93 -12.08 -11.27
C GLY A 307 18.24 -13.43 -11.00
N ARG A 308 17.92 -13.76 -9.76
CA ARG A 308 17.20 -14.99 -9.38
C ARG A 308 15.96 -14.67 -8.56
N VAL A 309 14.89 -15.42 -8.78
CA VAL A 309 13.68 -15.29 -7.96
C VAL A 309 13.95 -15.76 -6.53
N SER A 310 13.75 -14.87 -5.54
CA SER A 310 13.69 -15.25 -4.13
C SER A 310 12.42 -16.06 -3.89
N ARG A 311 12.54 -17.23 -3.25
CA ARG A 311 11.38 -18.08 -2.95
C ARG A 311 10.70 -17.75 -1.62
N ASN A 312 11.24 -16.81 -0.86
CA ASN A 312 10.56 -16.25 0.30
C ASN A 312 9.27 -15.55 -0.15
N SER A 313 8.32 -15.41 0.76
CA SER A 313 7.00 -14.86 0.42
C SER A 313 6.44 -14.10 1.64
N GLY A 314 6.80 -12.83 1.76
CA GLY A 314 6.31 -11.95 2.81
C GLY A 314 4.90 -11.43 2.56
N ALA A 315 4.24 -10.94 3.61
CA ALA A 315 2.92 -10.33 3.51
C ALA A 315 2.93 -9.12 2.55
N GLU A 316 3.92 -8.23 2.68
CA GLU A 316 4.05 -7.05 1.84
C GLU A 316 4.14 -7.43 0.35
N SER A 317 4.98 -8.39 0.01
CA SER A 317 5.15 -8.87 -1.37
C SER A 317 3.85 -9.42 -1.96
N ASN A 318 3.12 -10.22 -1.18
CA ASN A 318 1.84 -10.78 -1.62
C ASN A 318 0.77 -9.71 -1.82
N ILE A 319 0.64 -8.78 -0.88
CA ILE A 319 -0.37 -7.72 -0.93
C ILE A 319 -0.08 -6.75 -2.08
N GLU A 320 1.13 -6.25 -2.16
CA GLU A 320 1.53 -5.28 -3.19
C GLU A 320 1.52 -5.90 -4.59
N GLY A 321 1.98 -7.16 -4.73
CA GLY A 321 1.87 -7.88 -5.99
C GLY A 321 0.42 -8.09 -6.42
N ALA A 322 -0.48 -8.45 -5.49
CA ALA A 322 -1.89 -8.56 -5.79
C ALA A 322 -2.52 -7.21 -6.19
N LEU A 323 -2.19 -6.11 -5.49
CA LEU A 323 -2.64 -4.77 -5.85
C LEU A 323 -2.17 -4.37 -7.25
N ALA A 324 -0.90 -4.65 -7.61
CA ALA A 324 -0.37 -4.39 -8.94
C ALA A 324 -1.07 -5.21 -10.03
N LEU A 325 -1.31 -6.51 -9.76
CA LEU A 325 -2.00 -7.40 -10.71
C LEU A 325 -3.48 -7.04 -10.90
N LEU A 326 -4.13 -6.49 -9.86
CA LEU A 326 -5.51 -5.99 -9.90
C LEU A 326 -5.63 -4.59 -10.50
N CYS A 327 -4.53 -3.86 -10.62
CA CYS A 327 -4.54 -2.50 -11.15
C CYS A 327 -4.92 -2.55 -12.64
N SER A 328 -6.20 -2.25 -12.95
CA SER A 328 -6.69 -2.20 -14.33
C SER A 328 -6.29 -0.89 -14.99
N THR A 329 -5.94 -0.99 -16.27
CA THR A 329 -5.88 0.14 -17.16
C THR A 329 -7.30 0.50 -17.65
N PRO A 330 -7.53 1.69 -18.24
CA PRO A 330 -8.83 2.05 -18.83
C PRO A 330 -9.37 1.03 -19.83
N GLN A 331 -8.49 0.23 -20.46
CA GLN A 331 -8.85 -0.82 -21.41
C GLN A 331 -9.41 -2.09 -20.74
N ASP A 332 -9.18 -2.29 -19.44
CA ASP A 332 -9.62 -3.47 -18.68
C ASP A 332 -10.95 -3.20 -17.90
N SER A 333 -11.51 -2.02 -17.95
CA SER A 333 -12.77 -1.71 -17.29
C SER A 333 -13.91 -2.26 -18.16
N PRO A 334 -14.83 -3.10 -17.63
CA PRO A 334 -16.08 -3.33 -18.30
C PRO A 334 -16.76 -1.96 -18.46
N VAL A 335 -17.24 -1.70 -19.66
CA VAL A 335 -18.04 -0.51 -19.97
C VAL A 335 -19.15 -0.45 -18.93
N GLU A 336 -19.23 0.65 -18.15
CA GLU A 336 -20.32 0.94 -17.21
C GLU A 336 -21.66 0.91 -17.88
#